data_2766de5c8716e9cd709f08db2d4b116e
#
_entry.id   2766de5c8716e9cd709f08db2d4b116e
#
_cell.length_a   1.000
_cell.length_b   1.000
_cell.length_c   1.000
_cell.angle_alpha   90.00
_cell.angle_beta   90.00
_cell.angle_gamma   90.00
#
_symmetry.space_group_name_H-M   'P 1'
#
loop_
_entity.id
_entity.type
_entity.pdbx_description
1 polymer ?
#
loop_
_entity_poly.entity_id
_entity_poly.type
_entity_poly.pdbx_seq_one_letter_code
_entity_poly.pdbx_strand_id
1 'polypeptide(L)'
;MQFTAVPWLREHLIERARSMGTRIMPEPDHLGQRLREIAAALPGVLRGEEDITQVVATPEQREKLAEVTAVMSLLEGHADVVMDEVGPSVIPTVAEIRRRFTQRRKGAGNVDKLLRRLLGMEAKMRQYKDGAVFVRGVMDQVGVEGFNRVWTSPDTLPRPTEIADPQAWVARVHG
;
A
#
# COMPACT_ATOMS: atom_id res chain seq x y z
N MET A 1 15.59 3.93 -4.10
CA MET A 1 16.64 2.95 -3.80
C MET A 1 16.21 1.52 -4.09
N GLN A 2 15.07 0.98 -3.60
CA GLN A 2 14.66 -0.41 -3.87
C GLN A 2 14.52 -0.74 -5.36
N PHE A 3 13.98 0.15 -6.18
CA PHE A 3 13.87 -0.06 -7.63
C PHE A 3 15.22 -0.13 -8.38
N THR A 4 16.29 0.37 -7.77
CA THR A 4 17.64 0.24 -8.31
C THR A 4 18.30 -1.06 -7.85
N ALA A 5 18.02 -1.48 -6.62
CA ALA A 5 18.56 -2.70 -6.04
C ALA A 5 17.80 -3.96 -6.50
N VAL A 6 16.53 -3.82 -6.89
CA VAL A 6 15.64 -4.91 -7.32
C VAL A 6 15.04 -4.55 -8.69
N PRO A 7 15.79 -4.76 -9.80
CA PRO A 7 15.38 -4.31 -11.14
C PRO A 7 14.04 -4.88 -11.60
N TRP A 8 13.75 -6.15 -11.33
CA TRP A 8 12.49 -6.79 -11.70
C TRP A 8 11.25 -6.19 -11.04
N LEU A 9 11.39 -5.60 -9.85
CA LEU A 9 10.27 -5.05 -9.09
C LEU A 9 9.57 -3.90 -9.82
N ARG A 10 10.36 -3.03 -10.48
CA ARG A 10 9.82 -1.94 -11.29
C ARG A 10 9.00 -2.47 -12.47
N GLU A 11 9.53 -3.46 -13.18
CA GLU A 11 8.86 -4.07 -14.34
C GLU A 11 7.58 -4.77 -13.91
N HIS A 12 7.62 -5.53 -12.82
CA HIS A 12 6.48 -6.18 -12.23
C HIS A 12 5.34 -5.19 -11.90
N LEU A 13 5.65 -4.06 -11.24
CA LEU A 13 4.64 -3.05 -10.91
C LEU A 13 4.08 -2.36 -12.15
N ILE A 14 4.91 -2.09 -13.17
CA ILE A 14 4.46 -1.51 -14.44
C ILE A 14 3.52 -2.47 -15.15
N GLU A 15 3.85 -3.75 -15.21
CA GLU A 15 3.02 -4.78 -15.84
C GLU A 15 1.67 -4.92 -15.12
N ARG A 16 1.68 -4.96 -13.78
CA ARG A 16 0.45 -4.97 -12.98
C ARG A 16 -0.40 -3.72 -13.23
N ALA A 17 0.20 -2.53 -13.28
CA ALA A 17 -0.51 -1.30 -13.59
C ALA A 17 -1.10 -1.30 -15.02
N ARG A 18 -0.36 -1.79 -16.01
CA ARG A 18 -0.85 -1.94 -17.39
C ARG A 18 -2.03 -2.92 -17.47
N SER A 19 -1.95 -4.05 -16.78
CA SER A 19 -3.03 -5.05 -16.76
C SER A 19 -4.33 -4.52 -16.14
N MET A 20 -4.25 -3.50 -15.28
CA MET A 20 -5.42 -2.79 -14.77
C MET A 20 -6.00 -1.81 -15.78
N GLY A 21 -5.15 -1.15 -16.59
CA GLY A 21 -5.56 -0.09 -17.53
C GLY A 21 -6.29 -0.59 -18.77
N THR A 22 -6.05 -1.82 -19.21
CA THR A 22 -6.59 -2.36 -20.47
C THR A 22 -8.08 -2.72 -20.43
N ARG A 23 -8.74 -2.67 -19.25
CA ARG A 23 -10.16 -3.04 -19.07
C ARG A 23 -11.01 -1.98 -18.36
N ILE A 24 -10.63 -0.71 -18.44
CA ILE A 24 -11.37 0.39 -17.79
C ILE A 24 -12.66 0.75 -18.56
N MET A 25 -12.81 0.34 -19.80
CA MET A 25 -14.06 0.57 -20.54
C MET A 25 -15.07 -0.55 -20.25
N PRO A 26 -16.17 -0.28 -19.52
CA PRO A 26 -17.26 -1.23 -19.39
C PRO A 26 -17.94 -1.45 -20.74
N GLU A 27 -18.39 -2.68 -21.00
CA GLU A 27 -19.25 -2.95 -22.13
C GLU A 27 -20.49 -2.04 -22.09
N PRO A 28 -20.94 -1.51 -23.26
CA PRO A 28 -22.02 -0.54 -23.33
C PRO A 28 -23.31 -0.97 -22.64
N ASP A 29 -23.58 -2.26 -22.62
CA ASP A 29 -24.84 -2.85 -22.11
C ASP A 29 -25.00 -2.74 -20.58
N HIS A 30 -23.92 -2.56 -19.84
CA HIS A 30 -23.93 -2.48 -18.36
C HIS A 30 -23.69 -1.06 -17.81
N LEU A 31 -23.54 -0.07 -18.69
CA LEU A 31 -23.21 1.29 -18.29
C LEU A 31 -24.29 1.91 -17.39
N GLY A 32 -25.55 1.71 -17.73
CA GLY A 32 -26.70 2.25 -16.97
C GLY A 32 -26.83 1.66 -15.56
N GLN A 33 -26.57 0.38 -15.41
CA GLN A 33 -26.59 -0.29 -14.11
C GLN A 33 -25.45 0.20 -13.22
N ARG A 34 -24.23 0.27 -13.77
CA ARG A 34 -23.06 0.78 -13.05
C ARG A 34 -23.20 2.24 -12.61
N LEU A 35 -23.76 3.10 -13.45
CA LEU A 35 -24.02 4.48 -13.07
C LEU A 35 -25.01 4.58 -11.87
N ARG A 36 -26.01 3.70 -11.82
CA ARG A 36 -26.95 3.63 -10.68
C ARG A 36 -26.26 3.14 -9.40
N GLU A 37 -25.38 2.13 -9.50
CA GLU A 37 -24.59 1.60 -8.38
C GLU A 37 -23.65 2.68 -7.81
N ILE A 38 -22.96 3.40 -8.69
CA ILE A 38 -22.10 4.53 -8.30
C ILE A 38 -22.93 5.63 -7.64
N ALA A 39 -24.07 6.01 -8.20
CA ALA A 39 -24.93 7.04 -7.65
C ALA A 39 -25.51 6.63 -6.27
N ALA A 40 -25.86 5.36 -6.08
CA ALA A 40 -26.34 4.84 -4.82
C ALA A 40 -25.28 4.82 -3.72
N ALA A 41 -24.02 4.55 -4.10
CA ALA A 41 -22.90 4.51 -3.16
C ALA A 41 -22.29 5.89 -2.85
N LEU A 42 -22.58 6.90 -3.69
CA LEU A 42 -22.03 8.25 -3.52
C LEU A 42 -22.20 8.84 -2.11
N PRO A 43 -23.36 8.71 -1.43
CA PRO A 43 -23.53 9.20 -0.07
C PRO A 43 -22.60 8.50 0.95
N GLY A 44 -22.37 7.19 0.80
CA GLY A 44 -21.44 6.42 1.62
C GLY A 44 -19.98 6.84 1.42
N VAL A 45 -19.60 7.03 0.14
CA VAL A 45 -18.26 7.53 -0.23
C VAL A 45 -18.03 8.94 0.32
N LEU A 46 -19.00 9.84 0.23
CA LEU A 46 -18.89 11.21 0.76
C LEU A 46 -18.81 11.24 2.30
N ARG A 47 -19.44 10.29 2.99
CA ARG A 47 -19.29 10.13 4.44
C ARG A 47 -17.99 9.41 4.84
N GLY A 48 -17.27 8.84 3.85
CA GLY A 48 -16.06 8.06 4.09
C GLY A 48 -16.31 6.68 4.70
N GLU A 49 -17.53 6.16 4.55
CA GLU A 49 -17.95 4.82 4.98
C GLU A 49 -17.62 3.78 3.93
N GLU A 50 -17.56 4.19 2.64
CA GLU A 50 -17.26 3.34 1.50
C GLU A 50 -16.09 3.89 0.68
N ASP A 51 -15.27 3.00 0.13
CA ASP A 51 -14.19 3.35 -0.78
C ASP A 51 -14.72 3.34 -2.23
N ILE A 52 -14.54 4.43 -2.96
CA ILE A 52 -14.97 4.56 -4.35
C ILE A 52 -14.41 3.44 -5.24
N THR A 53 -13.22 2.92 -4.93
CA THR A 53 -12.61 1.82 -5.67
C THR A 53 -13.39 0.51 -5.49
N GLN A 54 -14.03 0.33 -4.33
CA GLN A 54 -14.88 -0.83 -4.04
C GLN A 54 -16.16 -0.83 -4.88
N VAL A 55 -16.65 0.35 -5.21
CA VAL A 55 -17.89 0.53 -5.99
C VAL A 55 -17.64 0.46 -7.49
N VAL A 56 -16.55 1.08 -7.94
CA VAL A 56 -16.25 1.24 -9.38
C VAL A 56 -15.47 0.05 -9.96
N ALA A 57 -14.61 -0.60 -9.17
CA ALA A 57 -13.74 -1.67 -9.64
C ALA A 57 -14.44 -3.04 -9.68
N THR A 58 -14.14 -3.84 -10.71
CA THR A 58 -14.55 -5.25 -10.77
C THR A 58 -13.84 -6.07 -9.67
N PRO A 59 -14.35 -7.25 -9.28
CA PRO A 59 -13.67 -8.13 -8.34
C PRO A 59 -12.21 -8.41 -8.73
N GLU A 60 -11.95 -8.68 -10.01
CA GLU A 60 -10.59 -8.89 -10.53
C GLU A 60 -9.71 -7.65 -10.41
N GLN A 61 -10.27 -6.46 -10.69
CA GLN A 61 -9.54 -5.19 -10.53
C GLN A 61 -9.23 -4.90 -9.06
N ARG A 62 -10.16 -5.22 -8.15
CA ARG A 62 -9.95 -5.07 -6.70
C ARG A 62 -8.83 -5.97 -6.19
N GLU A 63 -8.78 -7.21 -6.66
CA GLU A 63 -7.71 -8.16 -6.32
C GLU A 63 -6.34 -7.64 -6.79
N LYS A 64 -6.22 -7.24 -8.04
CA LYS A 64 -4.98 -6.65 -8.58
C LYS A 64 -4.57 -5.37 -7.86
N LEU A 65 -5.52 -4.52 -7.51
CA LEU A 65 -5.26 -3.31 -6.73
C LEU A 65 -4.78 -3.65 -5.32
N ALA A 66 -5.35 -4.67 -4.69
CA ALA A 66 -4.93 -5.15 -3.38
C ALA A 66 -3.48 -5.69 -3.42
N GLU A 67 -3.10 -6.44 -4.46
CA GLU A 67 -1.72 -6.90 -4.66
C GLU A 67 -0.72 -5.73 -4.79
N VAL A 68 -1.02 -4.75 -5.65
CA VAL A 68 -0.18 -3.54 -5.79
C VAL A 68 -0.09 -2.78 -4.47
N THR A 69 -1.19 -2.68 -3.75
CA THR A 69 -1.26 -2.04 -2.44
C THR A 69 -0.40 -2.75 -1.41
N ALA A 70 -0.38 -4.08 -1.39
CA ALA A 70 0.48 -4.86 -0.50
C ALA A 70 1.97 -4.59 -0.77
N VAL A 71 2.37 -4.54 -2.04
CA VAL A 71 3.75 -4.19 -2.42
C VAL A 71 4.09 -2.76 -2.02
N MET A 72 3.18 -1.80 -2.21
CA MET A 72 3.39 -0.42 -1.76
C MET A 72 3.51 -0.32 -0.25
N SER A 73 2.71 -1.07 0.51
CA SER A 73 2.81 -1.14 1.97
C SER A 73 4.16 -1.71 2.41
N LEU A 74 4.64 -2.76 1.75
CA LEU A 74 5.99 -3.30 1.98
C LEU A 74 7.07 -2.25 1.75
N LEU A 75 7.04 -1.53 0.62
CA LEU A 75 8.06 -0.54 0.27
C LEU A 75 8.11 0.61 1.26
N GLU A 76 6.96 1.15 1.63
CA GLU A 76 6.85 2.23 2.60
C GLU A 76 7.22 1.77 4.01
N GLY A 77 6.73 0.59 4.42
CA GLY A 77 7.06 0.01 5.72
C GLY A 77 8.54 -0.30 5.88
N HIS A 78 9.17 -0.85 4.84
CA HIS A 78 10.61 -1.10 4.82
C HIS A 78 11.41 0.20 4.91
N ALA A 79 11.01 1.24 4.17
CA ALA A 79 11.67 2.53 4.25
C ALA A 79 11.55 3.16 5.65
N ASP A 80 10.39 3.01 6.31
CA ASP A 80 10.16 3.52 7.66
C ASP A 80 11.03 2.79 8.69
N VAL A 81 11.10 1.45 8.61
CA VAL A 81 11.95 0.62 9.48
C VAL A 81 13.43 0.95 9.30
N VAL A 82 13.91 1.02 8.07
CA VAL A 82 15.31 1.39 7.78
C VAL A 82 15.65 2.78 8.31
N MET A 83 14.73 3.75 8.14
CA MET A 83 14.93 5.09 8.70
C MET A 83 14.92 5.11 10.23
N ASP A 84 14.22 4.17 10.88
CA ASP A 84 14.24 4.03 12.33
C ASP A 84 15.55 3.44 12.83
N GLU A 85 16.09 2.45 12.13
CA GLU A 85 17.35 1.80 12.47
C GLU A 85 18.56 2.67 12.19
N VAL A 86 18.50 3.52 11.14
CA VAL A 86 19.51 4.53 10.86
C VAL A 86 19.36 5.68 11.89
N GLY A 87 19.85 5.44 13.08
CA GLY A 87 19.74 6.33 14.21
C GLY A 87 20.53 7.64 14.08
N PRO A 88 20.50 8.50 15.12
CA PRO A 88 21.21 9.79 15.16
C PRO A 88 22.74 9.68 14.99
N SER A 89 23.30 8.50 15.22
CA SER A 89 24.71 8.20 15.00
C SER A 89 25.14 8.28 13.53
N VAL A 90 24.20 7.98 12.60
CA VAL A 90 24.44 8.04 11.15
C VAL A 90 23.88 9.32 10.54
N ILE A 91 22.70 9.74 10.98
CA ILE A 91 22.07 11.00 10.55
C ILE A 91 21.73 11.83 11.78
N PRO A 92 22.60 12.75 12.23
CA PRO A 92 22.36 13.54 13.45
C PRO A 92 21.05 14.33 13.44
N THR A 93 20.55 14.68 12.26
CA THR A 93 19.31 15.46 12.08
C THR A 93 18.05 14.59 11.87
N VAL A 94 18.14 13.27 11.99
CA VAL A 94 17.01 12.35 11.73
C VAL A 94 15.79 12.67 12.59
N ALA A 95 15.97 13.00 13.86
CA ALA A 95 14.91 13.37 14.77
C ALA A 95 14.19 14.67 14.35
N GLU A 96 14.93 15.64 13.88
CA GLU A 96 14.40 16.91 13.37
C GLU A 96 13.64 16.71 12.06
N ILE A 97 14.19 15.93 11.15
CA ILE A 97 13.53 15.56 9.87
C ILE A 97 12.20 14.90 10.18
N ARG A 98 12.16 13.91 11.08
CA ARG A 98 10.92 13.23 11.52
C ARG A 98 9.91 14.20 12.12
N ARG A 99 10.36 15.09 13.01
CA ARG A 99 9.51 16.09 13.63
C ARG A 99 8.85 16.98 12.57
N ARG A 100 9.62 17.47 11.60
CA ARG A 100 9.11 18.32 10.50
C ARG A 100 8.12 17.57 9.61
N PHE A 101 8.40 16.30 9.26
CA PHE A 101 7.46 15.47 8.52
C PHE A 101 6.14 15.26 9.27
N THR A 102 6.23 14.97 10.58
CA THR A 102 5.04 14.78 11.43
C THR A 102 4.24 16.07 11.59
N GLN A 103 4.90 17.22 11.74
CA GLN A 103 4.23 18.52 11.81
C GLN A 103 3.53 18.89 10.50
N ARG A 104 4.15 18.67 9.35
CA ARG A 104 3.49 18.88 8.05
C ARG A 104 2.24 18.01 7.89
N ARG A 105 2.27 16.77 8.38
CA ARG A 105 1.10 15.86 8.38
C ARG A 105 -0.02 16.35 9.32
N LYS A 106 0.31 17.01 10.42
CA LYS A 106 -0.68 17.52 11.41
C LYS A 106 -1.26 18.89 11.06
N GLY A 107 -0.56 19.69 10.26
CA GLY A 107 -0.94 21.07 9.91
C GLY A 107 -1.97 21.22 8.80
N ALA A 108 -2.54 20.14 8.32
CA ALA A 108 -3.52 20.14 7.26
C ALA A 108 -4.88 20.68 7.75
N GLY A 109 -5.35 21.76 7.15
CA GLY A 109 -6.67 22.35 7.44
C GLY A 109 -7.84 21.42 7.10
N ASN A 110 -9.07 21.83 7.45
CA ASN A 110 -10.29 21.02 7.22
C ASN A 110 -10.51 20.66 5.74
N VAL A 111 -10.11 21.52 4.81
CA VAL A 111 -10.19 21.26 3.36
C VAL A 111 -9.22 20.15 2.95
N ASP A 112 -8.02 20.12 3.53
CA ASP A 112 -7.03 19.08 3.25
C ASP A 112 -7.45 17.72 3.85
N LYS A 113 -8.12 17.73 5.02
CA LYS A 113 -8.75 16.52 5.58
C LYS A 113 -9.86 15.98 4.67
N LEU A 114 -10.70 16.86 4.12
CA LEU A 114 -11.76 16.48 3.19
C LEU A 114 -11.17 15.92 1.89
N LEU A 115 -10.14 16.55 1.31
CA LEU A 115 -9.44 16.08 0.13
C LEU A 115 -8.75 14.73 0.37
N ARG A 116 -8.10 14.54 1.52
CA ARG A 116 -7.49 13.25 1.88
C ARG A 116 -8.53 12.15 2.01
N ARG A 117 -9.69 12.47 2.55
CA ARG A 117 -10.81 11.55 2.69
C ARG A 117 -11.40 11.17 1.34
N LEU A 118 -11.64 12.16 0.45
CA LEU A 118 -12.13 11.96 -0.91
C LEU A 118 -11.13 11.17 -1.80
N LEU A 119 -9.83 11.33 -1.56
CA LEU A 119 -8.78 10.62 -2.28
C LEU A 119 -8.40 9.26 -1.65
N GLY A 120 -9.15 8.79 -0.64
CA GLY A 120 -8.86 7.53 0.05
C GLY A 120 -7.53 7.52 0.83
N MET A 121 -6.94 8.70 1.09
CA MET A 121 -5.62 8.80 1.75
C MET A 121 -5.63 8.35 3.21
N GLU A 122 -6.78 8.34 3.89
CA GLU A 122 -6.88 7.81 5.25
C GLU A 122 -6.74 6.28 5.28
N ALA A 123 -7.28 5.59 4.28
CA ALA A 123 -7.03 4.17 4.07
C ALA A 123 -5.56 3.90 3.74
N LYS A 124 -4.94 4.71 2.87
CA LYS A 124 -3.51 4.68 2.58
C LYS A 124 -2.64 4.86 3.82
N MET A 125 -2.99 5.77 4.73
CA MET A 125 -2.23 6.02 5.96
C MET A 125 -2.28 4.84 6.94
N ARG A 126 -3.36 4.06 6.95
CA ARG A 126 -3.42 2.78 7.70
C ARG A 126 -2.48 1.75 7.07
N GLN A 127 -2.51 1.61 5.75
CA GLN A 127 -1.64 0.68 5.02
C GLN A 127 -0.14 0.91 5.26
N TYR A 128 0.30 2.17 5.41
CA TYR A 128 1.70 2.48 5.73
C TYR A 128 2.11 1.99 7.12
N LYS A 129 1.21 2.07 8.11
CA LYS A 129 1.46 1.53 9.45
C LYS A 129 1.52 0.00 9.41
N ASP A 130 0.62 -0.63 8.67
CA ASP A 130 0.55 -2.07 8.52
C ASP A 130 1.82 -2.61 7.84
N GLY A 131 2.38 -1.90 6.85
CA GLY A 131 3.64 -2.24 6.22
C GLY A 131 4.84 -2.26 7.17
N ALA A 132 4.97 -1.28 8.06
CA ALA A 132 6.05 -1.25 9.05
C ALA A 132 5.88 -2.37 10.10
N VAL A 133 4.63 -2.68 10.49
CA VAL A 133 4.31 -3.80 11.39
C VAL A 133 4.68 -5.13 10.72
N PHE A 134 4.33 -5.30 9.43
CA PHE A 134 4.72 -6.46 8.65
C PHE A 134 6.24 -6.64 8.62
N VAL A 135 6.98 -5.62 8.23
CA VAL A 135 8.45 -5.69 8.10
C VAL A 135 9.10 -6.06 9.44
N ARG A 136 8.72 -5.38 10.54
CA ARG A 136 9.23 -5.71 11.88
C ARG A 136 8.84 -7.12 12.30
N GLY A 137 7.58 -7.49 12.12
CA GLY A 137 7.08 -8.81 12.50
C GLY A 137 7.77 -9.96 11.75
N VAL A 138 8.17 -9.77 10.49
CA VAL A 138 8.99 -10.73 9.75
C VAL A 138 10.43 -10.72 10.26
N MET A 139 11.06 -9.53 10.42
CA MET A 139 12.44 -9.42 10.90
C MET A 139 12.61 -10.02 12.31
N ASP A 140 11.63 -9.88 13.19
CA ASP A 140 11.63 -10.45 14.53
C ASP A 140 11.63 -12.00 14.51
N GLN A 141 11.05 -12.62 13.47
CA GLN A 141 10.96 -14.08 13.36
C GLN A 141 12.15 -14.69 12.63
N VAL A 142 12.61 -14.07 11.52
CA VAL A 142 13.60 -14.68 10.62
C VAL A 142 14.84 -13.80 10.40
N GLY A 143 14.95 -12.68 11.09
CA GLY A 143 16.03 -11.72 10.97
C GLY A 143 16.00 -10.94 9.64
N VAL A 144 16.96 -10.02 9.48
CA VAL A 144 17.07 -9.18 8.28
C VAL A 144 17.37 -10.01 7.03
N GLU A 145 18.23 -11.02 7.14
CA GLU A 145 18.57 -11.90 6.02
C GLU A 145 17.37 -12.71 5.55
N GLY A 146 16.58 -13.24 6.49
CA GLY A 146 15.34 -13.93 6.18
C GLY A 146 14.31 -13.02 5.54
N PHE A 147 14.16 -11.79 6.04
CA PHE A 147 13.30 -10.78 5.44
C PHE A 147 13.72 -10.46 4.00
N ASN A 148 15.01 -10.39 3.70
CA ASN A 148 15.51 -10.05 2.36
C ASN A 148 15.08 -11.03 1.27
N ARG A 149 14.58 -12.23 1.62
CA ARG A 149 13.94 -13.12 0.64
C ARG A 149 12.75 -12.47 -0.08
N VAL A 150 12.12 -11.46 0.52
CA VAL A 150 11.03 -10.71 -0.11
C VAL A 150 11.43 -10.10 -1.47
N TRP A 151 12.72 -9.85 -1.68
CA TRP A 151 13.26 -9.25 -2.90
C TRP A 151 13.74 -10.25 -3.95
N THR A 152 13.54 -11.57 -3.72
CA THR A 152 14.07 -12.63 -4.59
C THR A 152 13.28 -12.75 -5.89
N SER A 153 11.95 -12.73 -5.83
CA SER A 153 11.08 -12.90 -6.99
C SER A 153 9.69 -12.30 -6.72
N PRO A 154 8.84 -12.14 -7.75
CA PRO A 154 7.44 -11.77 -7.55
C PRO A 154 6.67 -12.70 -6.61
N ASP A 155 7.00 -13.99 -6.59
CA ASP A 155 6.32 -14.99 -5.75
C ASP A 155 6.63 -14.85 -4.26
N THR A 156 7.74 -14.19 -3.91
CA THR A 156 8.12 -13.90 -2.53
C THR A 156 7.55 -12.59 -2.02
N LEU A 157 6.93 -11.76 -2.86
CA LEU A 157 6.23 -10.56 -2.40
C LEU A 157 5.07 -10.94 -1.46
N PRO A 158 4.74 -10.09 -0.47
CA PRO A 158 3.62 -10.36 0.42
C PRO A 158 2.29 -10.28 -0.34
N ARG A 159 1.41 -11.22 -0.05
CA ARG A 159 0.01 -11.19 -0.47
C ARG A 159 -0.76 -10.16 0.36
N PRO A 160 -1.90 -9.64 -0.12
CA PRO A 160 -2.68 -8.65 0.62
C PRO A 160 -3.00 -9.04 2.07
N THR A 161 -3.37 -10.31 2.29
CA THR A 161 -3.71 -10.85 3.63
C THR A 161 -2.49 -10.99 4.54
N GLU A 162 -1.31 -11.19 3.98
CA GLU A 162 -0.07 -11.40 4.73
C GLU A 162 0.51 -10.10 5.31
N ILE A 163 0.13 -8.93 4.77
CA ILE A 163 0.53 -7.63 5.34
C ILE A 163 0.05 -7.49 6.79
N ALA A 164 -1.13 -8.01 7.09
CA ALA A 164 -1.68 -8.03 8.46
C ALA A 164 -1.25 -9.27 9.26
N ASP A 165 -0.67 -10.29 8.59
CA ASP A 165 -0.23 -11.54 9.18
C ASP A 165 1.19 -11.91 8.71
N PRO A 166 2.24 -11.32 9.33
CA PRO A 166 3.63 -11.61 8.98
C PRO A 166 4.00 -13.09 9.10
N GLN A 167 3.35 -13.81 10.03
CA GLN A 167 3.60 -15.23 10.26
C GLN A 167 3.17 -16.09 9.06
N ALA A 168 2.06 -15.76 8.42
CA ALA A 168 1.60 -16.44 7.21
C ALA A 168 2.62 -16.29 6.06
N TRP A 169 3.22 -15.09 5.90
CA TRP A 169 4.28 -14.87 4.92
C TRP A 169 5.52 -15.70 5.24
N VAL A 170 5.97 -15.70 6.49
CA VAL A 170 7.13 -16.51 6.94
C VAL A 170 6.89 -17.98 6.66
N ALA A 171 5.72 -18.52 7.03
CA ALA A 171 5.37 -19.92 6.78
C ALA A 171 5.39 -20.26 5.26
N ARG A 172 4.95 -19.36 4.39
CA ARG A 172 4.94 -19.59 2.95
C ARG A 172 6.31 -19.49 2.30
N VAL A 173 7.18 -18.58 2.76
CA VAL A 173 8.45 -18.27 2.10
C VAL A 173 9.62 -19.05 2.71
N HIS A 174 9.51 -19.47 3.97
CA HIS A 174 10.57 -20.17 4.72
C HIS A 174 10.20 -21.61 5.12
N GLY A 175 8.92 -22.01 5.05
CA GLY A 175 8.46 -23.39 5.26
C GLY A 175 8.60 -24.17 3.98
#